data_c56a7a59b1ec4800106c0c2130b1af6a
#
_entry.id   c56a7a59b1ec4800106c0c2130b1af6a
#
_cell.length_a   1.000
_cell.length_b   1.000
_cell.length_c   1.000
_cell.angle_alpha   90.00
_cell.angle_beta   90.00
_cell.angle_gamma   90.00
#
_symmetry.space_group_name_H-M   'P 1'
#
loop_
_entity.id
_entity.type
_entity.pdbx_description
1 polymer ?
#
loop_
_entity_poly.entity_id
_entity_poly.type
_entity_poly.pdbx_seq_one_letter_code
_entity_poly.pdbx_strand_id
1 'polypeptide(L)'
;TRRDFLRKGAFAGLGMLTMSELAKAVVSKQNGNVSPKIKLEKDSVILFQGDSITDMFRKYDCNQCNTPEQMGMGYALFAASTLLSDYPDKQLKIYNRGVGGNKVYQLRDRWELDTLAIQPDVLSILIGVNDFWHILMGNYKGSLGIYERDLQDLLHYTKEKLPNVQ
;
A
#
# COMPACT_ATOMS: atom_id res chain seq x y z
N THR A 1 -35.83 0.44 19.57
CA THR A 1 -34.59 0.37 20.37
C THR A 1 -33.52 -0.45 19.67
N ARG A 2 -32.22 -0.39 20.05
CA ARG A 2 -31.10 -1.19 19.46
C ARG A 2 -31.43 -2.69 19.42
N ARG A 3 -32.23 -3.20 20.35
CA ARG A 3 -32.67 -4.60 20.38
C ARG A 3 -33.68 -4.93 19.27
N ASP A 4 -34.52 -4.00 18.85
CA ASP A 4 -35.53 -4.21 17.81
C ASP A 4 -34.89 -4.23 16.40
N PHE A 5 -33.78 -3.48 16.20
CA PHE A 5 -33.00 -3.52 14.96
C PHE A 5 -32.36 -4.91 14.73
N LEU A 6 -31.83 -5.52 15.79
CA LEU A 6 -31.22 -6.85 15.71
C LEU A 6 -32.26 -7.99 15.54
N ARG A 7 -33.48 -7.80 16.02
CA ARG A 7 -34.55 -8.79 15.84
C ARG A 7 -35.24 -8.75 14.47
N LYS A 8 -35.29 -7.59 13.82
CA LYS A 8 -35.93 -7.43 12.50
C LYS A 8 -35.00 -7.73 11.32
N GLY A 9 -33.69 -7.80 11.54
CA GLY A 9 -32.69 -8.18 10.54
C GLY A 9 -32.52 -9.70 10.32
N ALA A 10 -33.26 -10.54 11.05
CA ALA A 10 -33.03 -11.99 11.09
C ALA A 10 -33.95 -12.82 10.15
N PHE A 11 -34.76 -12.19 9.29
CA PHE A 11 -35.66 -12.92 8.38
C PHE A 11 -35.67 -12.33 6.96
N ALA A 12 -34.56 -12.40 6.28
CA ALA A 12 -34.54 -12.45 4.82
C ALA A 12 -33.49 -13.51 4.47
N GLY A 13 -33.94 -14.62 3.87
CA GLY A 13 -33.16 -15.82 3.61
C GLY A 13 -32.00 -15.61 2.64
N LEU A 14 -30.93 -15.00 3.11
CA LEU A 14 -29.57 -15.19 2.61
C LEU A 14 -28.82 -15.92 3.72
N GLY A 15 -28.34 -17.12 3.43
CA GLY A 15 -27.58 -17.92 4.36
C GLY A 15 -26.47 -17.08 4.98
N MET A 16 -26.46 -16.98 6.32
CA MET A 16 -25.37 -16.37 7.08
C MET A 16 -24.10 -17.17 6.82
N LEU A 17 -23.31 -16.74 5.84
CA LEU A 17 -21.91 -17.17 5.77
C LEU A 17 -21.23 -16.69 7.04
N THR A 18 -20.69 -17.60 7.83
CA THR A 18 -19.89 -17.24 8.99
C THR A 18 -18.65 -16.48 8.52
N MET A 19 -18.06 -15.65 9.39
CA MET A 19 -16.80 -14.94 9.06
C MET A 19 -15.71 -15.93 8.59
N SER A 20 -15.74 -17.16 9.07
CA SER A 20 -14.82 -18.23 8.63
C SER A 20 -15.13 -18.71 7.21
N GLU A 21 -16.38 -18.74 6.79
CA GLU A 21 -16.77 -19.13 5.42
C GLU A 21 -16.53 -18.00 4.43
N LEU A 22 -16.72 -16.73 4.84
CA LEU A 22 -16.32 -15.56 4.05
C LEU A 22 -14.79 -15.53 3.86
N ALA A 23 -14.04 -15.78 4.91
CA ALA A 23 -12.58 -15.88 4.85
C ALA A 23 -12.13 -17.04 3.95
N LYS A 24 -12.77 -18.22 4.05
CA LYS A 24 -12.51 -19.37 3.17
C LYS A 24 -12.88 -19.07 1.71
N ALA A 25 -14.00 -18.37 1.45
CA ALA A 25 -14.42 -17.99 0.11
C ALA A 25 -13.47 -16.97 -0.53
N VAL A 26 -12.92 -16.03 0.26
CA VAL A 26 -11.90 -15.07 -0.20
C VAL A 26 -10.60 -15.82 -0.50
N VAL A 27 -10.15 -16.72 0.39
CA VAL A 27 -8.94 -17.52 0.20
C VAL A 27 -9.09 -18.51 -0.96
N SER A 28 -10.25 -19.14 -1.15
CA SER A 28 -10.48 -20.08 -2.26
C SER A 28 -10.55 -19.39 -3.62
N LYS A 29 -11.01 -18.13 -3.68
CA LYS A 29 -10.96 -17.33 -4.90
C LYS A 29 -9.54 -16.92 -5.29
N GLN A 30 -8.62 -16.85 -4.32
CA GLN A 30 -7.19 -16.59 -4.58
C GLN A 30 -6.43 -17.83 -5.08
N ASN A 31 -6.95 -19.03 -4.91
CA ASN A 31 -6.28 -20.26 -5.37
C ASN A 31 -6.29 -20.48 -6.90
N GLY A 32 -6.90 -19.58 -7.67
CA GLY A 32 -6.87 -19.60 -9.16
C GLY A 32 -5.78 -18.73 -9.80
N ASN A 33 -5.26 -17.73 -9.05
CA ASN A 33 -4.13 -16.90 -9.48
C ASN A 33 -3.07 -16.94 -8.34
N VAL A 34 -2.12 -17.83 -8.44
CA VAL A 34 -0.91 -17.76 -7.62
C VAL A 34 -0.20 -16.47 -8.04
N SER A 35 -0.38 -15.40 -7.28
CA SER A 35 0.44 -14.19 -7.44
C SER A 35 1.91 -14.64 -7.45
N PRO A 36 2.72 -14.19 -8.40
CA PRO A 36 4.12 -14.55 -8.41
C PRO A 36 4.72 -14.19 -7.05
N LYS A 37 5.40 -15.17 -6.44
CA LYS A 37 6.05 -14.94 -5.15
C LYS A 37 7.11 -13.85 -5.34
N ILE A 38 7.03 -12.80 -4.53
CA ILE A 38 8.07 -11.78 -4.47
C ILE A 38 9.40 -12.46 -4.16
N LYS A 39 10.40 -12.21 -4.99
CA LYS A 39 11.72 -12.78 -4.83
C LYS A 39 12.63 -11.78 -4.13
N LEU A 40 13.06 -12.12 -2.92
CA LEU A 40 14.03 -11.33 -2.17
C LEU A 40 15.42 -11.93 -2.33
N GLU A 41 16.34 -11.15 -2.82
CA GLU A 41 17.76 -11.49 -2.90
C GLU A 41 18.56 -10.78 -1.81
N LYS A 42 19.84 -11.10 -1.69
CA LYS A 42 20.73 -10.37 -0.80
C LYS A 42 20.82 -8.91 -1.24
N ASP A 43 20.81 -7.99 -0.29
CA ASP A 43 20.81 -6.53 -0.50
C ASP A 43 19.57 -5.97 -1.22
N SER A 44 18.50 -6.77 -1.41
CA SER A 44 17.26 -6.28 -2.05
C SER A 44 16.75 -5.01 -1.37
N VAL A 45 16.36 -4.06 -2.22
CA VAL A 45 15.78 -2.77 -1.83
C VAL A 45 14.26 -2.85 -1.88
N ILE A 46 13.61 -2.60 -0.76
CA ILE A 46 12.15 -2.59 -0.61
C ILE A 46 11.70 -1.15 -0.32
N LEU A 47 10.74 -0.66 -1.08
CA LEU A 47 10.22 0.69 -0.93
C LEU A 47 8.71 0.67 -0.67
N PHE A 48 8.29 1.34 0.41
CA PHE A 48 6.89 1.65 0.68
C PHE A 48 6.58 3.08 0.23
N GLN A 49 5.65 3.23 -0.71
CA GLN A 49 5.13 4.50 -1.21
C GLN A 49 3.66 4.66 -0.87
N GLY A 50 3.23 5.90 -0.67
CA GLY A 50 1.83 6.18 -0.36
C GLY A 50 1.60 7.54 0.27
N ASP A 51 0.48 7.63 0.96
CA ASP A 51 0.00 8.81 1.68
C ASP A 51 0.28 8.75 3.20
N SER A 52 -0.59 9.39 4.01
CA SER A 52 -0.46 9.43 5.47
C SER A 52 -0.50 8.05 6.15
N ILE A 53 -1.15 7.06 5.53
CA ILE A 53 -1.23 5.69 6.07
C ILE A 53 0.16 5.02 5.99
N THR A 54 0.92 5.33 4.94
CA THR A 54 2.29 4.85 4.76
C THR A 54 3.28 5.71 5.52
N ASP A 55 3.14 7.04 5.46
CA ASP A 55 3.97 8.02 6.18
C ASP A 55 4.03 7.76 7.68
N MET A 56 2.90 7.78 8.33
CA MET A 56 2.68 7.53 9.76
C MET A 56 3.77 8.09 10.65
N PHE A 57 3.98 9.43 10.57
CA PHE A 57 4.96 10.21 11.34
C PHE A 57 6.43 9.86 11.09
N ARG A 58 6.79 9.41 9.89
CA ARG A 58 8.20 9.28 9.54
C ARG A 58 8.91 10.64 9.52
N LYS A 59 10.20 10.67 9.73
CA LYS A 59 11.02 11.88 9.55
C LYS A 59 11.42 12.03 8.08
N TYR A 60 11.01 13.13 7.45
CA TYR A 60 11.25 13.38 6.01
C TYR A 60 12.72 13.65 5.66
N ASP A 61 13.49 14.19 6.59
CA ASP A 61 14.93 14.47 6.47
C ASP A 61 15.82 13.24 6.73
N CYS A 62 15.23 12.13 7.18
CA CYS A 62 15.94 10.88 7.37
C CYS A 62 15.95 10.06 6.07
N ASN A 63 17.15 9.79 5.55
CA ASN A 63 17.37 9.00 4.33
C ASN A 63 18.00 7.62 4.57
N GLN A 64 18.18 7.24 5.83
CA GLN A 64 18.79 5.96 6.21
C GLN A 64 17.74 4.85 6.17
N CYS A 65 18.01 3.77 5.43
CA CYS A 65 17.14 2.59 5.45
C CYS A 65 17.08 1.93 6.83
N ASN A 66 16.02 1.20 7.10
CA ASN A 66 15.84 0.35 8.28
C ASN A 66 15.83 1.09 9.63
N THR A 67 15.69 2.42 9.65
CA THR A 67 15.63 3.17 10.91
C THR A 67 14.17 3.46 11.31
N PRO A 68 13.84 3.44 12.62
CA PRO A 68 12.49 3.79 13.07
C PRO A 68 12.07 5.20 12.63
N GLU A 69 13.02 6.15 12.64
CA GLU A 69 12.77 7.53 12.20
C GLU A 69 12.28 7.59 10.75
N GLN A 70 12.87 6.79 9.87
CA GLN A 70 12.53 6.76 8.47
C GLN A 70 11.26 5.91 8.22
N MET A 71 11.05 4.86 9.03
CA MET A 71 9.93 3.95 8.84
C MET A 71 8.60 4.48 9.39
N GLY A 72 8.62 5.43 10.32
CA GLY A 72 7.42 5.92 11.01
C GLY A 72 6.86 4.90 12.02
N MET A 73 5.56 5.01 12.32
CA MET A 73 4.88 4.18 13.34
C MET A 73 3.73 3.34 12.79
N GLY A 74 3.66 3.19 11.46
CA GLY A 74 2.57 2.49 10.76
C GLY A 74 2.93 1.09 10.29
N TYR A 75 2.10 0.58 9.37
CA TYR A 75 2.27 -0.77 8.81
C TYR A 75 3.64 -1.00 8.17
N ALA A 76 4.25 0.05 7.59
CA ALA A 76 5.55 -0.03 6.96
C ALA A 76 6.65 -0.45 7.96
N LEU A 77 6.61 0.09 9.20
CA LEU A 77 7.52 -0.33 10.27
C LEU A 77 7.32 -1.80 10.65
N PHE A 78 6.06 -2.23 10.82
CA PHE A 78 5.77 -3.63 11.17
C PHE A 78 6.22 -4.60 10.07
N ALA A 79 5.92 -4.28 8.82
CA ALA A 79 6.36 -5.07 7.68
C ALA A 79 7.88 -5.14 7.58
N ALA A 80 8.57 -3.99 7.73
CA ALA A 80 10.03 -3.93 7.72
C ALA A 80 10.64 -4.78 8.86
N SER A 81 10.13 -4.63 10.08
CA SER A 81 10.60 -5.39 11.24
C SER A 81 10.44 -6.91 11.04
N THR A 82 9.31 -7.34 10.50
CA THR A 82 9.06 -8.75 10.18
C THR A 82 10.03 -9.25 9.11
N LEU A 83 10.18 -8.52 8.00
CA LEU A 83 11.08 -8.91 6.91
C LEU A 83 12.55 -8.99 7.36
N LEU A 84 13.01 -8.02 8.16
CA LEU A 84 14.38 -8.03 8.69
C LEU A 84 14.61 -9.18 9.69
N SER A 85 13.57 -9.53 10.45
CA SER A 85 13.62 -10.67 11.38
C SER A 85 13.62 -12.03 10.67
N ASP A 86 12.77 -12.16 9.62
CA ASP A 86 12.58 -13.41 8.90
C ASP A 86 13.73 -13.72 7.92
N TYR A 87 14.41 -12.65 7.43
CA TYR A 87 15.47 -12.76 6.43
C TYR A 87 16.76 -12.03 6.84
N PRO A 88 17.36 -12.34 8.01
CA PRO A 88 18.54 -11.61 8.51
C PRO A 88 19.76 -11.71 7.57
N ASP A 89 19.93 -12.84 6.90
CA ASP A 89 21.05 -13.09 5.99
C ASP A 89 20.95 -12.31 4.67
N LYS A 90 19.77 -11.79 4.37
CA LYS A 90 19.53 -11.05 3.11
C LYS A 90 19.96 -9.59 3.15
N GLN A 91 20.23 -9.02 4.33
CA GLN A 91 20.68 -7.64 4.48
C GLN A 91 19.78 -6.64 3.74
N LEU A 92 18.46 -6.82 3.85
CA LEU A 92 17.46 -6.02 3.14
C LEU A 92 17.58 -4.52 3.48
N LYS A 93 17.38 -3.68 2.47
CA LYS A 93 17.34 -2.21 2.61
C LYS A 93 15.90 -1.74 2.40
N ILE A 94 15.26 -1.30 3.48
CA ILE A 94 13.84 -0.98 3.46
C ILE A 94 13.62 0.51 3.70
N TYR A 95 12.83 1.14 2.84
CA TYR A 95 12.52 2.57 2.86
C TYR A 95 11.03 2.82 2.94
N ASN A 96 10.65 3.86 3.67
CA ASN A 96 9.32 4.45 3.65
C ASN A 96 9.40 5.85 3.04
N ARG A 97 8.62 6.09 1.97
CA ARG A 97 8.49 7.37 1.29
C ARG A 97 7.04 7.85 1.22
N GLY A 98 6.20 7.39 2.15
CA GLY A 98 4.86 7.95 2.35
C GLY A 98 4.90 9.45 2.66
N VAL A 99 3.92 10.21 2.17
CA VAL A 99 3.74 11.63 2.47
C VAL A 99 2.27 11.92 2.74
N GLY A 100 1.99 12.48 3.92
CA GLY A 100 0.64 12.80 4.35
C GLY A 100 -0.15 13.62 3.33
N GLY A 101 -1.43 13.25 3.10
CA GLY A 101 -2.34 13.98 2.21
C GLY A 101 -2.15 13.72 0.72
N ASN A 102 -1.11 12.99 0.30
CA ASN A 102 -0.82 12.79 -1.12
C ASN A 102 -1.94 12.03 -1.84
N LYS A 103 -2.16 12.46 -3.08
CA LYS A 103 -2.95 11.83 -4.14
C LYS A 103 -2.01 11.25 -5.19
N VAL A 104 -2.54 10.48 -6.14
CA VAL A 104 -1.71 9.83 -7.17
C VAL A 104 -0.85 10.83 -7.94
N TYR A 105 -1.41 11.95 -8.40
CA TYR A 105 -0.62 12.95 -9.13
C TYR A 105 0.53 13.54 -8.29
N GLN A 106 0.33 13.70 -6.97
CA GLN A 106 1.38 14.18 -6.06
C GLN A 106 2.48 13.13 -5.82
N LEU A 107 2.13 11.84 -5.87
CA LEU A 107 3.15 10.79 -5.95
C LEU A 107 3.98 10.96 -7.22
N ARG A 108 3.34 11.19 -8.38
CA ARG A 108 4.01 11.39 -9.67
C ARG A 108 4.99 12.56 -9.63
N ASP A 109 4.62 13.67 -9.00
CA ASP A 109 5.44 14.88 -8.90
C ASP A 109 6.79 14.64 -8.21
N ARG A 110 6.87 13.69 -7.28
CA ARG A 110 8.07 13.35 -6.51
C ARG A 110 8.70 11.99 -6.86
N TRP A 111 8.18 11.33 -7.91
CA TRP A 111 8.52 9.95 -8.22
C TRP A 111 10.00 9.73 -8.56
N GLU A 112 10.62 10.69 -9.25
CA GLU A 112 12.03 10.64 -9.63
C GLU A 112 12.95 10.51 -8.40
N LEU A 113 12.72 11.36 -7.38
CA LEU A 113 13.57 11.42 -6.19
C LEU A 113 13.21 10.33 -5.17
N ASP A 114 11.91 10.08 -4.99
CA ASP A 114 11.41 9.23 -3.91
C ASP A 114 11.22 7.76 -4.33
N THR A 115 11.36 7.45 -5.61
CA THR A 115 11.23 6.08 -6.12
C THR A 115 12.36 5.71 -7.07
N LEU A 116 12.51 6.43 -8.20
CA LEU A 116 13.48 6.02 -9.21
C LEU A 116 14.93 6.17 -8.73
N ALA A 117 15.25 7.20 -7.96
CA ALA A 117 16.59 7.37 -7.38
C ALA A 117 16.95 6.29 -6.35
N ILE A 118 15.97 5.66 -5.72
CA ILE A 118 16.17 4.58 -4.74
C ILE A 118 16.42 3.23 -5.43
N GLN A 119 15.96 3.06 -6.67
CA GLN A 119 16.09 1.82 -7.47
C GLN A 119 15.55 0.58 -6.73
N PRO A 120 14.26 0.55 -6.31
CA PRO A 120 13.74 -0.57 -5.56
C PRO A 120 13.61 -1.85 -6.40
N ASP A 121 13.91 -3.00 -5.80
CA ASP A 121 13.60 -4.33 -6.33
C ASP A 121 12.14 -4.71 -6.08
N VAL A 122 11.60 -4.21 -4.97
CA VAL A 122 10.20 -4.41 -4.56
C VAL A 122 9.59 -3.07 -4.20
N LEU A 123 8.45 -2.76 -4.83
CA LEU A 123 7.72 -1.51 -4.63
C LEU A 123 6.29 -1.79 -4.15
N SER A 124 5.99 -1.34 -2.94
CA SER A 124 4.63 -1.35 -2.37
C SER A 124 4.02 0.04 -2.49
N ILE A 125 2.86 0.16 -3.13
CA ILE A 125 2.13 1.41 -3.28
C ILE A 125 0.77 1.30 -2.59
N LEU A 126 0.50 2.18 -1.62
CA LEU A 126 -0.80 2.33 -0.97
C LEU A 126 -1.26 3.78 -1.10
N ILE A 127 -2.15 4.05 -2.05
CA ILE A 127 -2.58 5.40 -2.43
C ILE A 127 -4.05 5.39 -2.89
N GLY A 128 -4.74 6.52 -2.76
CA GLY A 128 -6.08 6.73 -3.32
C GLY A 128 -7.11 7.20 -2.30
N VAL A 129 -6.88 7.02 -1.01
CA VAL A 129 -7.82 7.48 0.02
C VAL A 129 -8.03 9.00 -0.06
N ASN A 130 -6.98 9.77 -0.31
CA ASN A 130 -7.07 11.23 -0.43
C ASN A 130 -7.63 11.69 -1.78
N ASP A 131 -7.47 10.92 -2.85
CA ASP A 131 -8.14 11.17 -4.12
C ASP A 131 -9.65 11.14 -3.90
N PHE A 132 -10.16 10.13 -3.21
CA PHE A 132 -11.58 10.00 -2.89
C PHE A 132 -12.04 10.99 -1.80
N TRP A 133 -11.33 11.06 -0.68
CA TRP A 133 -11.71 11.86 0.48
C TRP A 133 -11.79 13.36 0.17
N HIS A 134 -10.79 13.88 -0.56
CA HIS A 134 -10.75 15.30 -0.90
C HIS A 134 -11.80 15.68 -1.96
N ILE A 135 -12.26 14.74 -2.80
CA ILE A 135 -13.42 14.96 -3.66
C ILE A 135 -14.68 15.15 -2.81
N LEU A 136 -14.92 14.26 -1.83
CA LEU A 136 -16.09 14.36 -0.94
C LEU A 136 -16.11 15.65 -0.14
N MET A 137 -14.94 16.14 0.28
CA MET A 137 -14.80 17.39 1.02
C MET A 137 -14.83 18.64 0.14
N GLY A 138 -14.92 18.51 -1.18
CA GLY A 138 -14.92 19.63 -2.13
C GLY A 138 -13.55 20.32 -2.32
N ASN A 139 -12.47 19.74 -1.80
CA ASN A 139 -11.13 20.30 -1.85
C ASN A 139 -10.31 19.84 -3.08
N TYR A 140 -10.87 18.95 -3.89
CA TYR A 140 -10.22 18.41 -5.08
C TYR A 140 -11.24 18.11 -6.17
N LYS A 141 -10.94 18.54 -7.39
CA LYS A 141 -11.78 18.31 -8.58
C LYS A 141 -11.32 17.06 -9.33
N GLY A 142 -11.26 15.94 -8.63
CA GLY A 142 -10.93 14.64 -9.20
C GLY A 142 -12.16 13.82 -9.57
N SER A 143 -11.93 12.64 -10.11
CA SER A 143 -12.93 11.61 -10.36
C SER A 143 -12.28 10.24 -10.32
N LEU A 144 -13.09 9.17 -10.26
CA LEU A 144 -12.57 7.81 -10.35
C LEU A 144 -11.76 7.59 -11.64
N GLY A 145 -12.23 8.13 -12.77
CA GLY A 145 -11.52 8.01 -14.05
C GLY A 145 -10.19 8.76 -14.08
N ILE A 146 -10.08 9.90 -13.38
CA ILE A 146 -8.80 10.60 -13.21
C ILE A 146 -7.84 9.77 -12.36
N TYR A 147 -8.32 9.27 -11.22
CA TYR A 147 -7.53 8.40 -10.34
C TYR A 147 -6.98 7.17 -11.08
N GLU A 148 -7.86 6.46 -11.80
CA GLU A 148 -7.50 5.26 -12.55
C GLU A 148 -6.44 5.54 -13.61
N ARG A 149 -6.66 6.58 -14.43
CA ARG A 149 -5.69 7.00 -15.44
C ARG A 149 -4.35 7.38 -14.82
N ASP A 150 -4.35 8.25 -13.82
CA ASP A 150 -3.11 8.75 -13.21
C ASP A 150 -2.32 7.63 -12.53
N LEU A 151 -3.02 6.64 -11.93
CA LEU A 151 -2.38 5.46 -11.36
C LEU A 151 -1.80 4.53 -12.44
N GLN A 152 -2.56 4.29 -13.52
CA GLN A 152 -2.08 3.48 -14.64
C GLN A 152 -0.84 4.11 -15.30
N ASP A 153 -0.86 5.42 -15.52
CA ASP A 153 0.27 6.16 -16.08
C ASP A 153 1.50 6.07 -15.17
N LEU A 154 1.31 6.20 -13.85
CA LEU A 154 2.38 6.06 -12.86
C LEU A 154 3.00 4.66 -12.89
N LEU A 155 2.17 3.62 -12.91
CA LEU A 155 2.61 2.23 -12.95
C LEU A 155 3.32 1.90 -14.27
N HIS A 156 2.79 2.38 -15.39
CA HIS A 156 3.41 2.21 -16.69
C HIS A 156 4.79 2.87 -16.74
N TYR A 157 4.88 4.12 -16.31
CA TYR A 157 6.14 4.85 -16.21
C TYR A 157 7.14 4.15 -15.30
N THR A 158 6.67 3.62 -14.17
CA THR A 158 7.52 2.87 -13.25
C THR A 158 8.12 1.64 -13.92
N LYS A 159 7.31 0.88 -14.65
CA LYS A 159 7.78 -0.32 -15.38
C LYS A 159 8.70 0.01 -16.54
N GLU A 160 8.51 1.14 -17.19
CA GLU A 160 9.43 1.63 -18.22
C GLU A 160 10.83 1.92 -17.64
N LYS A 161 10.89 2.59 -16.49
CA LYS A 161 12.15 3.00 -15.84
C LYS A 161 12.79 1.89 -14.99
N LEU A 162 11.98 1.02 -14.40
CA LEU A 162 12.37 -0.08 -13.53
C LEU A 162 11.72 -1.38 -14.03
N PRO A 163 12.17 -1.95 -15.15
CA PRO A 163 11.48 -3.09 -15.78
C PRO A 163 11.42 -4.33 -14.89
N ASN A 164 12.38 -4.50 -13.98
CA ASN A 164 12.49 -5.65 -13.10
C ASN A 164 11.83 -5.46 -11.73
N VAL A 165 11.28 -4.27 -11.42
CA VAL A 165 10.63 -4.01 -10.13
C VAL A 165 9.40 -4.93 -9.95
N GLN A 166 9.30 -5.52 -8.76
CA GLN A 166 8.21 -6.39 -8.36
C GLN A 166 7.15 -5.61 -7.58
#